data_e3ed732f3b232270badb66091237e755
#
_entry.id   e3ed732f3b232270badb66091237e755
#
_cell.length_a   1.000
_cell.length_b   1.000
_cell.length_c   1.000
_cell.angle_alpha   90.00
_cell.angle_beta   90.00
_cell.angle_gamma   90.00
#
_symmetry.space_group_name_H-M   'P 1'
#
loop_
_entity.id
_entity.type
_entity.pdbx_description
1 polymer ?
#
loop_
_entity_poly.entity_id
_entity_poly.type
_entity_poly.pdbx_seq_one_letter_code
_entity_poly.pdbx_strand_id
1 'polypeptide(L)'
;ATADKIPLITINHGRTDTTDGRVFPYIFPLQLNPYSEVSAIVNYIGQQAGGLDKLKGKKITVIYHGSPYGKETIPIIDLLAKKYGFQAKHVEVPHPGNEQQAQWLAIRRDKPDWVILRGWGVMNPVAIKTAHKVGYPANRIIGNIWSNSEEDVRPAGDAAKGFLSITTHPSGTQFPVLQQIKQHVIDPGHGNLPAERFGTVYYNLGVVNGILNVEAVRLAQARFGVKTLSGEELRWGFEQLRFDNKRLKEVGALGLLQPLKLSCADHEGGGAVRLQQWDGQHWQPVSDWIQADRALLRPI
;
A
#
# COMPACT_ATOMS: atom_id res chain seq x y z
N ALA A 1 11.92 19.52 1.44
CA ALA A 1 10.67 19.63 2.20
C ALA A 1 10.91 20.25 3.57
N THR A 2 11.62 19.59 4.49
CA THR A 2 11.78 20.11 5.87
C THR A 2 12.52 21.45 5.93
N ALA A 3 13.60 21.62 5.18
CA ALA A 3 14.35 22.88 5.13
C ALA A 3 13.49 24.05 4.60
N ASP A 4 12.62 23.78 3.63
CA ASP A 4 11.75 24.76 3.00
C ASP A 4 10.40 24.90 3.72
N LYS A 5 10.17 24.08 4.76
CA LYS A 5 8.89 23.98 5.49
C LYS A 5 7.69 23.69 4.58
N ILE A 6 7.87 22.83 3.59
CA ILE A 6 6.82 22.41 2.64
C ILE A 6 6.35 21.02 3.00
N PRO A 7 5.07 20.81 3.35
CA PRO A 7 4.51 19.49 3.56
C PRO A 7 4.58 18.64 2.29
N LEU A 8 5.05 17.41 2.43
CA LEU A 8 5.17 16.43 1.37
C LEU A 8 4.34 15.19 1.70
N ILE A 9 3.36 14.89 0.87
CA ILE A 9 2.68 13.59 0.88
C ILE A 9 3.50 12.63 0.03
N THR A 10 3.86 11.48 0.59
CA THR A 10 4.71 10.50 -0.10
C THR A 10 3.93 9.44 -0.84
N ILE A 11 2.61 9.57 -0.93
CA ILE A 11 1.71 8.67 -1.69
C ILE A 11 1.92 7.20 -1.28
N ASN A 12 1.84 6.89 0.02
CA ASN A 12 2.11 5.56 0.59
C ASN A 12 3.54 5.04 0.29
N HIS A 13 4.49 5.92 -0.02
CA HIS A 13 5.88 5.57 -0.33
C HIS A 13 6.88 6.17 0.68
N GLY A 14 6.40 6.59 1.82
CA GLY A 14 7.26 7.11 2.88
C GLY A 14 8.00 5.99 3.60
N ARG A 15 9.22 6.30 4.05
CA ARG A 15 9.95 5.42 4.97
C ARG A 15 9.19 5.34 6.30
N THR A 16 9.32 4.22 7.00
CA THR A 16 8.64 4.01 8.29
C THR A 16 9.04 5.05 9.34
N ASP A 17 10.30 5.45 9.39
CA ASP A 17 10.80 6.49 10.32
C ASP A 17 10.13 7.85 10.10
N THR A 18 9.69 8.16 8.89
CA THR A 18 8.97 9.42 8.59
C THR A 18 7.56 9.50 9.16
N THR A 19 7.07 8.43 9.77
CA THR A 19 5.79 8.40 10.49
C THR A 19 5.79 9.30 11.72
N ASP A 20 6.94 9.51 12.36
CA ASP A 20 7.06 10.38 13.51
C ASP A 20 7.28 11.85 13.08
N GLY A 21 6.22 12.63 13.10
CA GLY A 21 6.27 14.05 12.73
C GLY A 21 7.04 14.94 13.72
N ARG A 22 7.39 14.46 14.90
CA ARG A 22 8.29 15.16 15.83
C ARG A 22 9.72 15.20 15.28
N VAL A 23 10.09 14.18 14.48
CA VAL A 23 11.40 14.06 13.82
C VAL A 23 11.32 14.54 12.36
N PHE A 24 10.24 14.17 11.66
CA PHE A 24 10.02 14.50 10.25
C PHE A 24 8.76 15.34 10.05
N PRO A 25 8.75 16.61 10.53
CA PRO A 25 7.52 17.41 10.67
C PRO A 25 6.81 17.74 9.36
N TYR A 26 7.47 17.59 8.22
CA TYR A 26 6.91 17.94 6.90
C TYR A 26 6.77 16.72 5.96
N ILE A 27 6.91 15.50 6.47
CA ILE A 27 6.76 14.28 5.67
C ILE A 27 5.53 13.51 6.16
N PHE A 28 4.62 13.20 5.24
CA PHE A 28 3.35 12.55 5.53
C PHE A 28 3.20 11.27 4.70
N PRO A 29 3.54 10.08 5.23
CA PRO A 29 3.37 8.81 4.52
C PRO A 29 1.90 8.40 4.36
N LEU A 30 0.99 8.96 5.10
CA LEU A 30 -0.46 8.77 5.07
C LEU A 30 -0.91 7.32 4.82
N GLN A 31 -1.87 6.85 5.58
CA GLN A 31 -2.54 5.55 5.48
C GLN A 31 -1.66 4.32 5.78
N LEU A 32 -0.44 4.25 5.26
CA LEU A 32 0.40 3.05 5.35
C LEU A 32 1.88 3.39 5.26
N ASN A 33 2.70 2.71 6.06
CA ASN A 33 4.15 2.68 5.93
C ASN A 33 4.63 1.24 5.68
N PRO A 34 5.89 1.01 5.25
CA PRO A 34 6.38 -0.32 4.91
C PRO A 34 6.33 -1.35 6.05
N TYR A 35 6.50 -0.93 7.30
CA TYR A 35 6.43 -1.85 8.44
C TYR A 35 4.98 -2.25 8.74
N SER A 36 4.05 -1.30 8.70
CA SER A 36 2.62 -1.59 8.81
C SER A 36 2.14 -2.51 7.69
N GLU A 37 2.60 -2.28 6.46
CA GLU A 37 2.33 -3.12 5.29
C GLU A 37 2.68 -4.58 5.55
N VAL A 38 3.94 -4.82 5.92
CA VAL A 38 4.44 -6.19 6.15
C VAL A 38 3.78 -6.85 7.34
N SER A 39 3.56 -6.10 8.43
CA SER A 39 2.84 -6.63 9.61
C SER A 39 1.43 -7.11 9.24
N ALA A 40 0.70 -6.33 8.46
CA ALA A 40 -0.63 -6.72 8.01
C ALA A 40 -0.61 -7.93 7.06
N ILE A 41 0.39 -8.04 6.16
CA ILE A 41 0.58 -9.23 5.31
C ILE A 41 0.84 -10.48 6.17
N VAL A 42 1.71 -10.39 7.17
CA VAL A 42 1.99 -11.52 8.08
C VAL A 42 0.75 -11.89 8.91
N ASN A 43 -0.04 -10.90 9.34
CA ASN A 43 -1.32 -11.15 10.01
C ASN A 43 -2.29 -11.92 9.10
N TYR A 44 -2.38 -11.57 7.82
CA TYR A 44 -3.17 -12.32 6.84
C TYR A 44 -2.66 -13.76 6.68
N ILE A 45 -1.36 -13.95 6.52
CA ILE A 45 -0.77 -15.30 6.41
C ILE A 45 -1.09 -16.13 7.67
N GLY A 46 -1.04 -15.49 8.85
CA GLY A 46 -1.46 -16.10 10.12
C GLY A 46 -2.94 -16.51 10.10
N GLN A 47 -3.84 -15.65 9.63
CA GLN A 47 -5.26 -15.99 9.48
C GLN A 47 -5.46 -17.21 8.56
N GLN A 48 -4.75 -17.27 7.43
CA GLN A 48 -4.79 -18.41 6.52
C GLN A 48 -4.23 -19.71 7.13
N ALA A 49 -3.34 -19.60 8.10
CA ALA A 49 -2.79 -20.73 8.84
C ALA A 49 -3.67 -21.17 10.02
N GLY A 50 -4.71 -20.40 10.38
CA GLY A 50 -5.57 -20.64 11.54
C GLY A 50 -5.08 -19.98 12.82
N GLY A 51 -4.15 -19.02 12.72
CA GLY A 51 -3.61 -18.22 13.83
C GLY A 51 -2.14 -17.88 13.64
N LEU A 52 -1.69 -16.79 14.27
CA LEU A 52 -0.27 -16.38 14.21
C LEU A 52 0.65 -17.40 14.90
N ASP A 53 0.17 -18.14 15.89
CA ASP A 53 0.87 -19.24 16.53
C ASP A 53 1.12 -20.44 15.58
N LYS A 54 0.31 -20.57 14.54
CA LYS A 54 0.43 -21.60 13.49
C LYS A 54 1.48 -21.26 12.42
N LEU A 55 2.10 -20.10 12.51
CA LEU A 55 3.21 -19.73 11.64
C LEU A 55 4.53 -20.41 12.01
N LYS A 56 4.62 -21.00 13.22
CA LYS A 56 5.83 -21.72 13.66
C LYS A 56 6.25 -22.79 12.65
N GLY A 57 7.49 -22.69 12.15
CA GLY A 57 8.07 -23.59 11.15
C GLY A 57 7.64 -23.36 9.70
N LYS A 58 6.69 -22.48 9.43
CA LYS A 58 6.34 -22.04 8.07
C LYS A 58 7.49 -21.31 7.42
N LYS A 59 7.58 -21.37 6.09
CA LYS A 59 8.60 -20.70 5.29
C LYS A 59 7.98 -19.55 4.54
N ILE A 60 8.48 -18.35 4.78
CA ILE A 60 8.07 -17.13 4.06
C ILE A 60 9.30 -16.56 3.36
N THR A 61 9.25 -16.47 2.04
CA THR A 61 10.31 -15.83 1.26
C THR A 61 9.88 -14.42 0.87
N VAL A 62 10.74 -13.44 1.12
CA VAL A 62 10.56 -12.07 0.61
C VAL A 62 11.46 -11.90 -0.60
N ILE A 63 10.88 -11.76 -1.78
CA ILE A 63 11.60 -11.35 -2.98
C ILE A 63 11.48 -9.84 -3.13
N TYR A 64 12.59 -9.13 -3.16
CA TYR A 64 12.60 -7.68 -3.07
C TYR A 64 13.52 -7.02 -4.10
N HIS A 65 13.13 -5.80 -4.49
CA HIS A 65 13.92 -4.97 -5.38
C HIS A 65 15.23 -4.53 -4.71
N GLY A 66 16.36 -4.65 -5.42
CA GLY A 66 17.70 -4.35 -4.94
C GLY A 66 17.97 -2.85 -4.77
N SER A 67 17.19 -2.20 -3.91
CA SER A 67 17.26 -0.78 -3.58
C SER A 67 17.00 -0.55 -2.09
N PRO A 68 17.28 0.65 -1.55
CA PRO A 68 16.90 1.00 -0.17
C PRO A 68 15.42 0.73 0.13
N TYR A 69 14.52 1.02 -0.81
CA TYR A 69 13.11 0.71 -0.71
C TYR A 69 12.84 -0.80 -0.49
N GLY A 70 13.44 -1.66 -1.31
CA GLY A 70 13.24 -3.12 -1.17
C GLY A 70 13.79 -3.67 0.14
N LYS A 71 14.93 -3.14 0.59
CA LYS A 71 15.64 -3.59 1.81
C LYS A 71 14.99 -3.11 3.11
N GLU A 72 14.18 -2.07 3.07
CA GLU A 72 13.59 -1.44 4.26
C GLU A 72 12.79 -2.41 5.12
N THR A 73 12.13 -3.40 4.51
CA THR A 73 11.28 -4.34 5.25
C THR A 73 12.02 -5.55 5.84
N ILE A 74 13.33 -5.71 5.60
CA ILE A 74 14.11 -6.82 6.15
C ILE A 74 14.05 -6.85 7.68
N PRO A 75 14.32 -5.75 8.42
CA PRO A 75 14.31 -5.77 9.88
C PRO A 75 12.96 -6.17 10.48
N ILE A 76 11.85 -5.70 9.91
CA ILE A 76 10.53 -6.04 10.42
C ILE A 76 10.15 -7.49 10.12
N ILE A 77 10.52 -8.02 8.96
CA ILE A 77 10.31 -9.45 8.63
C ILE A 77 11.06 -10.33 9.62
N ASP A 78 12.32 -10.01 9.93
CA ASP A 78 13.15 -10.77 10.85
C ASP A 78 12.59 -10.72 12.29
N LEU A 79 12.10 -9.54 12.70
CA LEU A 79 11.41 -9.39 13.99
C LEU A 79 10.16 -10.27 14.08
N LEU A 80 9.30 -10.23 13.05
CA LEU A 80 8.08 -11.02 13.01
C LEU A 80 8.38 -12.53 12.93
N ALA A 81 9.42 -12.92 12.17
CA ALA A 81 9.90 -14.28 12.10
C ALA A 81 10.34 -14.80 13.47
N LYS A 82 11.11 -13.99 14.21
CA LYS A 82 11.52 -14.31 15.59
C LYS A 82 10.32 -14.41 16.52
N LYS A 83 9.36 -13.48 16.42
CA LYS A 83 8.16 -13.43 17.28
C LYS A 83 7.24 -14.62 17.06
N TYR A 84 6.99 -15.00 15.81
CA TYR A 84 5.99 -16.02 15.44
C TYR A 84 6.60 -17.37 15.03
N GLY A 85 7.93 -17.49 15.00
CA GLY A 85 8.65 -18.74 14.77
C GLY A 85 8.65 -19.22 13.32
N PHE A 86 8.32 -18.39 12.33
CA PHE A 86 8.46 -18.76 10.92
C PHE A 86 9.90 -18.56 10.43
N GLN A 87 10.25 -19.25 9.35
CA GLN A 87 11.55 -19.11 8.69
C GLN A 87 11.45 -18.03 7.61
N ALA A 88 12.14 -16.92 7.78
CA ALA A 88 12.23 -15.86 6.79
C ALA A 88 13.43 -16.11 5.85
N LYS A 89 13.23 -15.88 4.54
CA LYS A 89 14.28 -15.86 3.55
C LYS A 89 14.17 -14.59 2.70
N HIS A 90 15.28 -13.92 2.51
CA HIS A 90 15.36 -12.69 1.71
C HIS A 90 16.05 -12.99 0.39
N VAL A 91 15.41 -12.60 -0.74
CA VAL A 91 15.92 -12.83 -2.10
C VAL A 91 15.93 -11.51 -2.85
N GLU A 92 17.12 -11.01 -3.11
CA GLU A 92 17.31 -9.76 -3.84
C GLU A 92 17.16 -9.97 -5.35
N VAL A 93 16.45 -9.05 -5.99
CA VAL A 93 16.41 -8.90 -7.44
C VAL A 93 17.13 -7.59 -7.80
N PRO A 94 18.22 -7.63 -8.56
CA PRO A 94 18.93 -6.43 -8.98
C PRO A 94 18.04 -5.47 -9.76
N HIS A 95 18.28 -4.17 -9.61
CA HIS A 95 17.62 -3.14 -10.43
C HIS A 95 17.96 -3.36 -11.93
N PRO A 96 17.02 -3.19 -12.84
CA PRO A 96 15.62 -2.73 -12.69
C PRO A 96 14.59 -3.85 -12.43
N GLY A 97 15.00 -5.08 -12.24
CA GLY A 97 14.09 -6.18 -11.92
C GLY A 97 13.64 -7.01 -13.13
N ASN A 98 14.29 -6.86 -14.28
CA ASN A 98 13.93 -7.57 -15.51
C ASN A 98 14.37 -9.04 -15.53
N GLU A 99 15.41 -9.39 -14.80
CA GLU A 99 15.99 -10.73 -14.77
C GLU A 99 15.81 -11.37 -13.40
N GLN A 100 14.92 -12.36 -13.33
CA GLN A 100 14.53 -13.00 -12.07
C GLN A 100 14.53 -14.53 -12.15
N GLN A 101 15.00 -15.12 -13.25
CA GLN A 101 14.92 -16.56 -13.47
C GLN A 101 15.62 -17.36 -12.36
N ALA A 102 16.83 -16.97 -11.99
CA ALA A 102 17.60 -17.63 -10.97
C ALA A 102 16.92 -17.58 -9.59
N GLN A 103 16.37 -16.42 -9.23
CA GLN A 103 15.67 -16.20 -7.96
C GLN A 103 14.43 -17.10 -7.87
N TRP A 104 13.60 -17.14 -8.92
CA TRP A 104 12.38 -17.96 -8.92
C TRP A 104 12.66 -19.45 -8.99
N LEU A 105 13.72 -19.90 -9.65
CA LEU A 105 14.18 -21.30 -9.60
C LEU A 105 14.63 -21.69 -8.17
N ALA A 106 15.33 -20.79 -7.47
CA ALA A 106 15.71 -21.01 -6.08
C ALA A 106 14.48 -21.06 -5.16
N ILE A 107 13.52 -20.14 -5.33
CA ILE A 107 12.25 -20.13 -4.59
C ILE A 107 11.48 -21.43 -4.82
N ARG A 108 11.35 -21.88 -6.08
CA ARG A 108 10.69 -23.15 -6.40
C ARG A 108 11.35 -24.35 -5.69
N ARG A 109 12.69 -24.39 -5.69
CA ARG A 109 13.43 -25.47 -5.01
C ARG A 109 13.22 -25.46 -3.50
N ASP A 110 13.16 -24.26 -2.89
CA ASP A 110 13.02 -24.09 -1.43
C ASP A 110 11.58 -24.34 -0.95
N LYS A 111 10.61 -24.28 -1.86
CA LYS A 111 9.18 -24.52 -1.61
C LYS A 111 8.66 -23.74 -0.39
N PRO A 112 8.73 -22.38 -0.36
CA PRO A 112 8.14 -21.63 0.72
C PRO A 112 6.62 -21.79 0.73
N ASP A 113 6.00 -21.66 1.92
CA ASP A 113 4.54 -21.63 2.07
C ASP A 113 3.95 -20.37 1.43
N TRP A 114 4.69 -19.24 1.52
CA TRP A 114 4.31 -17.95 0.95
C TRP A 114 5.52 -17.20 0.40
N VAL A 115 5.24 -16.38 -0.62
CA VAL A 115 6.18 -15.38 -1.13
C VAL A 115 5.58 -14.00 -0.95
N ILE A 116 6.33 -13.07 -0.38
CA ILE A 116 6.00 -11.64 -0.35
C ILE A 116 6.80 -10.97 -1.47
N LEU A 117 6.11 -10.35 -2.42
CA LEU A 117 6.73 -9.61 -3.52
C LEU A 117 6.85 -8.14 -3.13
N ARG A 118 8.04 -7.73 -2.75
CA ARG A 118 8.41 -6.34 -2.46
C ARG A 118 9.04 -5.69 -3.70
N GLY A 119 8.27 -5.59 -4.75
CA GLY A 119 8.66 -5.03 -6.04
C GLY A 119 7.95 -3.71 -6.36
N TRP A 120 8.29 -3.14 -7.50
CA TRP A 120 7.62 -2.03 -8.13
C TRP A 120 7.92 -1.99 -9.64
N GLY A 121 7.04 -1.31 -10.42
CA GLY A 121 7.22 -1.14 -11.86
C GLY A 121 7.40 -2.47 -12.60
N VAL A 122 8.35 -2.53 -13.51
CA VAL A 122 8.60 -3.70 -14.38
C VAL A 122 8.90 -5.00 -13.61
N MET A 123 9.42 -4.89 -12.40
CA MET A 123 9.72 -6.06 -11.56
C MET A 123 8.46 -6.90 -11.29
N ASN A 124 7.28 -6.26 -11.12
CA ASN A 124 6.05 -6.94 -10.75
C ASN A 124 5.54 -7.91 -11.84
N PRO A 125 5.23 -7.48 -13.06
CA PRO A 125 4.78 -8.41 -14.11
C PRO A 125 5.84 -9.44 -14.47
N VAL A 126 7.14 -9.11 -14.39
CA VAL A 126 8.22 -10.07 -14.63
C VAL A 126 8.26 -11.12 -13.53
N ALA A 127 8.10 -10.74 -12.26
CA ALA A 127 8.02 -11.67 -11.13
C ALA A 127 6.87 -12.67 -11.31
N ILE A 128 5.67 -12.18 -11.62
CA ILE A 128 4.47 -12.99 -11.81
C ILE A 128 4.65 -13.98 -12.97
N LYS A 129 5.13 -13.51 -14.14
CA LYS A 129 5.39 -14.37 -15.29
C LYS A 129 6.45 -15.43 -15.00
N THR A 130 7.53 -15.04 -14.32
CA THR A 130 8.64 -15.96 -14.03
C THR A 130 8.23 -17.00 -12.99
N ALA A 131 7.47 -16.61 -11.95
CA ALA A 131 6.88 -17.52 -10.99
C ALA A 131 6.01 -18.58 -11.68
N HIS A 132 5.11 -18.14 -12.55
CA HIS A 132 4.25 -19.03 -13.34
C HIS A 132 5.08 -19.97 -14.20
N LYS A 133 6.07 -19.47 -14.94
CA LYS A 133 6.95 -20.29 -15.81
C LYS A 133 7.70 -21.37 -15.04
N VAL A 134 8.12 -21.12 -13.81
CA VAL A 134 8.78 -22.14 -12.99
C VAL A 134 7.79 -23.01 -12.19
N GLY A 135 6.48 -22.79 -12.32
CA GLY A 135 5.43 -23.57 -11.66
C GLY A 135 5.24 -23.22 -10.18
N TYR A 136 5.53 -21.99 -9.75
CA TYR A 136 5.16 -21.49 -8.42
C TYR A 136 3.76 -20.86 -8.48
N PRO A 137 2.83 -21.24 -7.58
CA PRO A 137 1.42 -20.84 -7.71
C PRO A 137 1.21 -19.37 -7.36
N ALA A 138 0.50 -18.63 -8.22
CA ALA A 138 0.22 -17.20 -8.06
C ALA A 138 -0.55 -16.88 -6.76
N ASN A 139 -1.45 -17.77 -6.31
CA ASN A 139 -2.22 -17.60 -5.07
C ASN A 139 -1.40 -17.83 -3.77
N ARG A 140 -0.10 -18.02 -3.89
CA ARG A 140 0.87 -18.05 -2.79
C ARG A 140 1.86 -16.89 -2.85
N ILE A 141 1.60 -15.90 -3.72
CA ILE A 141 2.38 -14.68 -3.84
C ILE A 141 1.51 -13.52 -3.39
N ILE A 142 1.99 -12.75 -2.42
CA ILE A 142 1.33 -11.53 -1.94
C ILE A 142 2.20 -10.34 -2.32
N GLY A 143 1.68 -9.50 -3.19
CA GLY A 143 2.30 -8.24 -3.58
C GLY A 143 2.08 -7.13 -2.57
N ASN A 144 2.99 -6.17 -2.58
CA ASN A 144 2.92 -4.94 -1.80
C ASN A 144 1.98 -3.91 -2.44
N ILE A 145 1.93 -2.70 -1.86
CA ILE A 145 1.11 -1.59 -2.36
C ILE A 145 1.47 -1.15 -3.79
N TRP A 146 2.67 -1.44 -4.28
CA TRP A 146 3.15 -1.10 -5.63
C TRP A 146 3.03 -2.25 -6.64
N SER A 147 2.24 -3.27 -6.31
CA SER A 147 1.88 -4.37 -7.20
C SER A 147 0.37 -4.67 -7.13
N ASN A 148 -0.42 -3.68 -6.75
CA ASN A 148 -1.84 -3.84 -6.42
C ASN A 148 -2.78 -3.25 -7.46
N SER A 149 -2.27 -2.66 -8.55
CA SER A 149 -3.09 -2.07 -9.59
C SER A 149 -3.21 -2.95 -10.82
N GLU A 150 -4.20 -2.65 -11.63
CA GLU A 150 -4.46 -3.29 -12.91
C GLU A 150 -3.25 -3.18 -13.85
N GLU A 151 -2.53 -2.06 -13.78
CA GLU A 151 -1.31 -1.79 -14.55
C GLU A 151 -0.15 -2.72 -14.20
N ASP A 152 -0.13 -3.26 -12.96
CA ASP A 152 0.92 -4.18 -12.52
C ASP A 152 0.66 -5.62 -12.97
N VAL A 153 -0.60 -6.03 -13.09
CA VAL A 153 -0.98 -7.43 -13.33
C VAL A 153 -1.37 -7.71 -14.78
N ARG A 154 -2.03 -6.77 -15.46
CA ARG A 154 -2.43 -6.94 -16.88
C ARG A 154 -1.28 -7.34 -17.81
N PRO A 155 -0.06 -6.74 -17.69
CA PRO A 155 1.06 -7.16 -18.53
C PRO A 155 1.52 -8.61 -18.29
N ALA A 156 1.14 -9.23 -17.16
CA ALA A 156 1.46 -10.63 -16.89
C ALA A 156 0.44 -11.61 -17.52
N GLY A 157 -0.71 -11.12 -18.00
CA GLY A 157 -1.74 -11.94 -18.64
C GLY A 157 -2.27 -13.03 -17.70
N ASP A 158 -2.52 -14.21 -18.24
CA ASP A 158 -3.07 -15.35 -17.48
C ASP A 158 -2.19 -15.80 -16.30
N ALA A 159 -0.89 -15.51 -16.35
CA ALA A 159 0.02 -15.80 -15.25
C ALA A 159 -0.33 -15.05 -13.95
N ALA A 160 -1.05 -13.93 -14.06
CA ALA A 160 -1.48 -13.14 -12.90
C ALA A 160 -2.73 -13.69 -12.21
N LYS A 161 -3.50 -14.58 -12.84
CA LYS A 161 -4.72 -15.11 -12.25
C LYS A 161 -4.43 -15.83 -10.92
N GLY A 162 -5.10 -15.36 -9.88
CA GLY A 162 -4.88 -15.86 -8.51
C GLY A 162 -3.84 -15.06 -7.71
N PHE A 163 -3.07 -14.16 -8.32
CA PHE A 163 -2.11 -13.30 -7.61
C PHE A 163 -2.81 -12.44 -6.56
N LEU A 164 -2.21 -12.38 -5.36
CA LEU A 164 -2.71 -11.61 -4.24
C LEU A 164 -1.93 -10.31 -4.11
N SER A 165 -2.59 -9.26 -3.68
CA SER A 165 -1.92 -8.02 -3.26
C SER A 165 -2.69 -7.32 -2.16
N ILE A 166 -2.02 -6.44 -1.43
CA ILE A 166 -2.68 -5.58 -0.45
C ILE A 166 -3.16 -4.29 -1.11
N THR A 167 -4.20 -3.68 -0.51
CA THR A 167 -4.62 -2.34 -0.88
C THR A 167 -5.10 -1.57 0.34
N THR A 168 -4.94 -0.23 0.33
CA THR A 168 -5.53 0.70 1.31
C THR A 168 -6.85 1.28 0.81
N HIS A 169 -7.18 1.06 -0.46
CA HIS A 169 -8.41 1.52 -1.11
C HIS A 169 -8.72 0.59 -2.29
N PRO A 170 -9.99 0.25 -2.54
CA PRO A 170 -10.36 -0.64 -3.62
C PRO A 170 -10.32 0.05 -5.00
N SER A 171 -10.26 -0.76 -6.06
CA SER A 171 -10.60 -0.34 -7.41
C SER A 171 -12.13 -0.15 -7.58
N GLY A 172 -12.53 0.36 -8.73
CA GLY A 172 -13.92 0.54 -9.12
C GLY A 172 -14.37 2.00 -9.06
N THR A 173 -15.52 2.26 -9.66
CA THR A 173 -16.06 3.61 -9.86
C THR A 173 -17.34 3.87 -9.07
N GLN A 174 -17.82 2.91 -8.29
CA GLN A 174 -19.11 2.95 -7.57
C GLN A 174 -19.18 3.98 -6.43
N PHE A 175 -18.05 4.60 -6.08
CA PHE A 175 -17.99 5.57 -4.98
C PHE A 175 -18.57 6.92 -5.38
N PRO A 176 -19.36 7.60 -4.52
CA PRO A 176 -20.00 8.87 -4.89
C PRO A 176 -19.04 9.93 -5.41
N VAL A 177 -17.84 10.06 -4.81
CA VAL A 177 -16.82 11.00 -5.30
C VAL A 177 -16.36 10.67 -6.72
N LEU A 178 -16.21 9.39 -7.08
CA LEU A 178 -15.83 8.99 -8.44
C LEU A 178 -16.96 9.21 -9.43
N GLN A 179 -18.22 9.01 -9.02
CA GLN A 179 -19.38 9.32 -9.86
C GLN A 179 -19.46 10.83 -10.17
N GLN A 180 -19.16 11.68 -9.19
CA GLN A 180 -19.07 13.13 -9.43
C GLN A 180 -17.93 13.49 -10.39
N ILE A 181 -16.74 12.89 -10.22
CA ILE A 181 -15.63 13.07 -11.15
C ILE A 181 -16.03 12.61 -12.56
N LYS A 182 -16.70 11.44 -12.67
CA LYS A 182 -17.19 10.96 -13.95
C LYS A 182 -18.11 11.99 -14.61
N GLN A 183 -19.12 12.45 -13.89
CA GLN A 183 -20.14 13.36 -14.39
C GLN A 183 -19.59 14.74 -14.78
N HIS A 184 -18.65 15.28 -14.00
CA HIS A 184 -18.21 16.69 -14.16
C HIS A 184 -16.85 16.84 -14.86
N VAL A 185 -16.08 15.77 -14.99
CA VAL A 185 -14.73 15.81 -15.59
C VAL A 185 -14.62 14.85 -16.77
N ILE A 186 -14.98 13.57 -16.57
CA ILE A 186 -14.71 12.55 -17.61
C ILE A 186 -15.73 12.68 -18.76
N ASP A 187 -17.03 12.64 -18.45
CA ASP A 187 -18.09 12.66 -19.46
C ASP A 187 -18.10 13.95 -20.31
N PRO A 188 -17.81 15.15 -19.75
CA PRO A 188 -17.65 16.36 -20.56
C PRO A 188 -16.32 16.45 -21.34
N GLY A 189 -15.41 15.49 -21.18
CA GLY A 189 -14.11 15.49 -21.85
C GLY A 189 -13.11 16.51 -21.32
N HIS A 190 -13.25 16.94 -20.07
CA HIS A 190 -12.31 17.87 -19.43
C HIS A 190 -11.01 17.23 -18.95
N GLY A 191 -10.91 15.89 -19.04
CA GLY A 191 -9.72 15.10 -18.70
C GLY A 191 -9.08 14.45 -19.93
N ASN A 192 -7.82 14.08 -19.79
CA ASN A 192 -7.07 13.37 -20.82
C ASN A 192 -6.74 11.93 -20.43
N LEU A 193 -7.38 11.40 -19.39
CA LEU A 193 -7.16 10.04 -18.91
C LEU A 193 -7.78 9.02 -19.88
N PRO A 194 -7.03 7.97 -20.31
CA PRO A 194 -7.62 6.83 -20.99
C PRO A 194 -8.74 6.19 -20.17
N ALA A 195 -9.89 5.88 -20.80
CA ALA A 195 -11.09 5.42 -20.11
C ALA A 195 -10.87 4.17 -19.23
N GLU A 196 -10.00 3.27 -19.68
CA GLU A 196 -9.63 2.04 -18.98
C GLU A 196 -8.86 2.25 -17.67
N ARG A 197 -8.36 3.46 -17.42
CA ARG A 197 -7.66 3.83 -16.18
C ARG A 197 -8.57 4.44 -15.13
N PHE A 198 -9.75 4.90 -15.52
CA PHE A 198 -10.70 5.47 -14.57
C PHE A 198 -11.20 4.41 -13.60
N GLY A 199 -10.98 4.63 -12.31
CA GLY A 199 -11.36 3.70 -11.26
C GLY A 199 -10.37 2.55 -11.02
N THR A 200 -9.19 2.51 -11.69
CA THR A 200 -8.10 1.60 -11.29
C THR A 200 -7.60 1.95 -9.90
N VAL A 201 -6.88 1.02 -9.26
CA VAL A 201 -6.36 1.26 -7.90
C VAL A 201 -5.49 2.52 -7.86
N TYR A 202 -4.60 2.73 -8.85
CA TYR A 202 -3.74 3.93 -8.86
C TYR A 202 -4.51 5.22 -9.14
N TYR A 203 -5.55 5.18 -9.97
CA TYR A 203 -6.43 6.33 -10.13
C TYR A 203 -7.09 6.71 -8.81
N ASN A 204 -7.67 5.72 -8.13
CA ASN A 204 -8.34 5.90 -6.85
C ASN A 204 -7.39 6.38 -5.76
N LEU A 205 -6.12 5.94 -5.77
CA LEU A 205 -5.07 6.49 -4.90
C LEU A 205 -4.90 7.99 -5.11
N GLY A 206 -4.86 8.44 -6.36
CA GLY A 206 -4.79 9.87 -6.69
C GLY A 206 -5.97 10.66 -6.12
N VAL A 207 -7.20 10.13 -6.27
CA VAL A 207 -8.42 10.74 -5.73
C VAL A 207 -8.37 10.81 -4.20
N VAL A 208 -7.98 9.73 -3.53
CA VAL A 208 -7.82 9.70 -2.06
C VAL A 208 -6.81 10.74 -1.60
N ASN A 209 -5.65 10.85 -2.24
CA ASN A 209 -4.66 11.86 -1.91
C ASN A 209 -5.19 13.29 -2.14
N GLY A 210 -5.99 13.51 -3.19
CA GLY A 210 -6.69 14.76 -3.43
C GLY A 210 -7.64 15.13 -2.27
N ILE A 211 -8.45 14.17 -1.81
CA ILE A 211 -9.36 14.36 -0.67
C ILE A 211 -8.59 14.73 0.59
N LEU A 212 -7.50 14.03 0.89
CA LEU A 212 -6.68 14.30 2.08
C LEU A 212 -6.03 15.68 2.04
N ASN A 213 -5.52 16.10 0.87
CA ASN A 213 -4.97 17.43 0.65
C ASN A 213 -6.01 18.55 0.86
N VAL A 214 -7.15 18.41 0.20
CA VAL A 214 -8.23 19.41 0.29
C VAL A 214 -8.74 19.53 1.71
N GLU A 215 -8.87 18.41 2.43
CA GLU A 215 -9.31 18.44 3.82
C GLU A 215 -8.27 19.11 4.73
N ALA A 216 -6.98 18.86 4.53
CA ALA A 216 -5.92 19.53 5.29
C ALA A 216 -5.95 21.05 5.06
N VAL A 217 -6.11 21.49 3.81
CA VAL A 217 -6.27 22.92 3.47
C VAL A 217 -7.52 23.49 4.13
N ARG A 218 -8.67 22.82 4.04
CA ARG A 218 -9.93 23.25 4.65
C ARG A 218 -9.80 23.46 6.17
N LEU A 219 -9.16 22.50 6.86
CA LEU A 219 -8.92 22.58 8.30
C LEU A 219 -7.99 23.76 8.65
N ALA A 220 -6.91 23.92 7.89
CA ALA A 220 -5.97 25.02 8.11
C ALA A 220 -6.64 26.38 7.86
N GLN A 221 -7.41 26.54 6.78
CA GLN A 221 -8.14 27.78 6.50
C GLN A 221 -9.23 28.08 7.52
N ALA A 222 -9.88 27.05 8.06
CA ALA A 222 -10.84 27.24 9.15
C ALA A 222 -10.17 27.78 10.43
N ARG A 223 -8.90 27.45 10.66
CA ARG A 223 -8.11 27.90 11.82
C ARG A 223 -7.43 29.24 11.61
N PHE A 224 -6.82 29.46 10.43
CA PHE A 224 -5.91 30.57 10.16
C PHE A 224 -6.49 31.61 9.21
N GLY A 225 -7.72 31.40 8.73
CA GLY A 225 -8.41 32.26 7.77
C GLY A 225 -8.26 31.79 6.32
N VAL A 226 -9.21 32.21 5.47
CA VAL A 226 -9.23 31.91 4.04
C VAL A 226 -8.19 32.80 3.32
N LYS A 227 -6.98 32.29 3.20
CA LYS A 227 -5.82 32.95 2.61
C LYS A 227 -4.84 31.92 2.02
N THR A 228 -3.78 32.39 1.39
CA THR A 228 -2.62 31.56 1.10
C THR A 228 -1.98 31.08 2.41
N LEU A 229 -1.86 29.77 2.56
CA LEU A 229 -1.32 29.13 3.76
C LEU A 229 0.21 29.05 3.68
N SER A 230 0.88 29.29 4.81
CA SER A 230 2.27 28.91 4.96
C SER A 230 2.40 27.37 5.10
N GLY A 231 3.62 26.85 4.89
CA GLY A 231 3.85 25.42 5.08
C GLY A 231 3.62 24.94 6.53
N GLU A 232 3.85 25.81 7.51
CA GLU A 232 3.58 25.50 8.93
C GLU A 232 2.06 25.41 9.20
N GLU A 233 1.27 26.33 8.63
CA GLU A 233 -0.19 26.30 8.73
C GLU A 233 -0.78 25.07 8.02
N LEU A 234 -0.26 24.72 6.85
CA LEU A 234 -0.70 23.53 6.13
C LEU A 234 -0.26 22.23 6.84
N ARG A 235 0.97 22.17 7.39
CA ARG A 235 1.40 21.08 8.26
C ARG A 235 0.42 20.85 9.40
N TRP A 236 0.04 21.92 10.10
CA TRP A 236 -0.98 21.84 11.15
C TRP A 236 -2.27 21.22 10.62
N GLY A 237 -2.73 21.62 9.44
CA GLY A 237 -3.92 21.07 8.81
C GLY A 237 -3.82 19.56 8.59
N PHE A 238 -2.67 19.06 8.11
CA PHE A 238 -2.43 17.61 7.96
C PHE A 238 -2.46 16.89 9.31
N GLU A 239 -1.81 17.42 10.34
CA GLU A 239 -1.78 16.82 11.68
C GLU A 239 -3.16 16.80 12.36
N GLN A 240 -4.15 17.57 11.87
CA GLN A 240 -5.53 17.56 12.33
C GLN A 240 -6.45 16.64 11.54
N LEU A 241 -5.97 15.97 10.48
CA LEU A 241 -6.81 15.09 9.68
C LEU A 241 -7.48 14.02 10.54
N ARG A 242 -8.80 13.96 10.43
CA ARG A 242 -9.66 12.95 11.05
C ARG A 242 -10.77 12.59 10.09
N PHE A 243 -10.75 11.36 9.63
CA PHE A 243 -11.84 10.79 8.87
C PHE A 243 -12.48 9.66 9.67
N ASP A 244 -13.69 9.88 10.14
CA ASP A 244 -14.59 8.84 10.59
C ASP A 244 -15.59 8.49 9.47
N ASN A 245 -16.45 7.52 9.68
CA ASN A 245 -17.43 7.09 8.69
C ASN A 245 -18.39 8.22 8.29
N LYS A 246 -18.70 9.15 9.22
CA LYS A 246 -19.56 10.32 8.92
C LYS A 246 -18.84 11.23 7.92
N ARG A 247 -17.59 11.61 8.21
CA ARG A 247 -16.82 12.48 7.32
C ARG A 247 -16.54 11.84 5.97
N LEU A 248 -16.23 10.54 5.94
CA LEU A 248 -16.06 9.77 4.71
C LEU A 248 -17.33 9.78 3.83
N LYS A 249 -18.51 9.66 4.45
CA LYS A 249 -19.79 9.77 3.74
C LYS A 249 -20.00 11.17 3.18
N GLU A 250 -19.71 12.22 3.95
CA GLU A 250 -19.85 13.63 3.52
C GLU A 250 -18.99 13.96 2.30
N VAL A 251 -17.77 13.43 2.21
CA VAL A 251 -16.86 13.65 1.07
C VAL A 251 -17.03 12.61 -0.05
N GLY A 252 -18.02 11.72 0.05
CA GLY A 252 -18.31 10.70 -0.95
C GLY A 252 -17.27 9.58 -1.05
N ALA A 253 -16.45 9.40 -0.02
CA ALA A 253 -15.33 8.44 0.01
C ALA A 253 -15.57 7.25 0.94
N LEU A 254 -16.78 7.06 1.46
CA LEU A 254 -17.10 5.90 2.29
C LEU A 254 -16.90 4.61 1.49
N GLY A 255 -16.11 3.68 2.03
CA GLY A 255 -15.72 2.44 1.36
C GLY A 255 -14.52 2.58 0.42
N LEU A 256 -14.19 3.79 -0.04
CA LEU A 256 -12.98 4.07 -0.80
C LEU A 256 -11.77 4.32 0.11
N LEU A 257 -11.94 5.15 1.13
CA LEU A 257 -10.92 5.47 2.13
C LEU A 257 -11.32 4.86 3.47
N GLN A 258 -10.35 4.33 4.22
CA GLN A 258 -10.58 3.86 5.58
C GLN A 258 -10.53 5.01 6.59
N PRO A 259 -11.24 4.89 7.73
CA PRO A 259 -11.07 5.84 8.83
C PRO A 259 -9.60 6.01 9.19
N LEU A 260 -9.17 7.26 9.34
CA LEU A 260 -7.81 7.59 9.72
C LEU A 260 -7.77 8.81 10.65
N LYS A 261 -6.70 8.89 11.45
CA LYS A 261 -6.48 10.00 12.36
C LYS A 261 -5.00 10.28 12.45
N LEU A 262 -4.58 11.45 11.99
CA LEU A 262 -3.21 11.93 12.13
C LEU A 262 -3.00 12.70 13.44
N SER A 263 -1.74 12.88 13.78
CA SER A 263 -1.26 13.77 14.83
C SER A 263 0.22 14.08 14.58
N CYS A 264 0.79 15.03 15.31
CA CYS A 264 2.23 15.30 15.25
C CYS A 264 3.11 14.06 15.54
N ALA A 265 2.65 13.13 16.38
CA ALA A 265 3.38 11.89 16.69
C ALA A 265 3.08 10.73 15.71
N ASP A 266 2.17 10.93 14.76
CA ASP A 266 1.71 9.87 13.87
C ASP A 266 1.21 10.45 12.54
N HIS A 267 2.10 10.50 11.57
CA HIS A 267 1.81 10.95 10.21
C HIS A 267 1.30 9.82 9.28
N GLU A 268 1.20 8.58 9.77
CA GLU A 268 0.55 7.47 9.05
C GLU A 268 -0.98 7.50 9.22
N GLY A 269 -1.42 7.58 10.47
CA GLY A 269 -2.82 7.72 10.85
C GLY A 269 -3.73 6.52 10.62
N GLY A 270 -3.27 5.51 9.87
CA GLY A 270 -4.05 4.34 9.44
C GLY A 270 -3.39 3.01 9.82
N GLY A 271 -2.81 2.31 8.83
CA GLY A 271 -2.18 1.00 8.98
C GLY A 271 -3.10 -0.18 8.71
N ALA A 272 -4.29 0.06 8.16
CA ALA A 272 -5.20 -0.99 7.70
C ALA A 272 -5.00 -1.27 6.21
N VAL A 273 -4.97 -2.55 5.86
CA VAL A 273 -4.97 -3.02 4.47
C VAL A 273 -6.06 -4.06 4.27
N ARG A 274 -6.44 -4.26 3.02
CA ARG A 274 -7.29 -5.35 2.57
C ARG A 274 -6.54 -6.18 1.56
N LEU A 275 -6.67 -7.50 1.64
CA LEU A 275 -6.17 -8.38 0.59
C LEU A 275 -7.17 -8.44 -0.55
N GLN A 276 -6.65 -8.37 -1.76
CA GLN A 276 -7.38 -8.57 -2.99
C GLN A 276 -6.67 -9.61 -3.87
N GLN A 277 -7.44 -10.32 -4.69
CA GLN A 277 -6.97 -11.34 -5.61
C GLN A 277 -7.36 -10.99 -7.03
N TRP A 278 -6.43 -11.13 -7.96
CA TRP A 278 -6.70 -10.93 -9.38
C TRP A 278 -7.40 -12.15 -9.98
N ASP A 279 -8.61 -11.96 -10.51
CA ASP A 279 -9.39 -13.04 -11.14
C ASP A 279 -9.05 -13.27 -12.63
N GLY A 280 -8.21 -12.41 -13.19
CA GLY A 280 -7.84 -12.35 -14.61
C GLY A 280 -8.35 -11.09 -15.31
N GLN A 281 -9.32 -10.38 -14.72
CA GLN A 281 -9.93 -9.16 -15.25
C GLN A 281 -10.07 -8.05 -14.21
N HIS A 282 -10.42 -8.43 -12.96
CA HIS A 282 -10.71 -7.48 -11.88
C HIS A 282 -10.08 -7.94 -10.57
N TRP A 283 -9.83 -6.99 -9.68
CA TRP A 283 -9.48 -7.25 -8.32
C TRP A 283 -10.70 -7.62 -7.49
N GLN A 284 -10.66 -8.78 -6.83
CA GLN A 284 -11.70 -9.26 -5.92
C GLN A 284 -11.18 -9.18 -4.47
N PRO A 285 -11.92 -8.55 -3.54
CA PRO A 285 -11.53 -8.57 -2.15
C PRO A 285 -11.62 -9.99 -1.58
N VAL A 286 -10.58 -10.44 -0.87
CA VAL A 286 -10.50 -11.79 -0.29
C VAL A 286 -10.26 -11.77 1.22
N SER A 287 -10.29 -10.60 1.84
CA SER A 287 -10.24 -10.44 3.30
C SER A 287 -11.11 -9.27 3.74
N ASP A 288 -11.42 -9.21 5.03
CA ASP A 288 -11.77 -7.98 5.71
C ASP A 288 -10.55 -7.07 5.84
N TRP A 289 -10.74 -5.88 6.42
CA TRP A 289 -9.65 -4.97 6.73
C TRP A 289 -8.77 -5.53 7.86
N ILE A 290 -7.48 -5.62 7.60
CA ILE A 290 -6.48 -6.17 8.50
C ILE A 290 -5.63 -5.02 9.02
N GLN A 291 -5.58 -4.87 10.33
CA GLN A 291 -4.76 -3.87 11.00
C GLN A 291 -3.32 -4.37 11.15
N ALA A 292 -2.37 -3.45 10.99
CA ALA A 292 -0.99 -3.68 11.40
C ALA A 292 -0.88 -3.72 12.92
N ASP A 293 0.07 -4.48 13.44
CA ASP A 293 0.45 -4.43 14.88
C ASP A 293 1.35 -3.21 15.14
N ARG A 294 0.74 -2.02 15.13
CA ARG A 294 1.45 -0.75 15.27
C ARG A 294 2.17 -0.60 16.63
N ALA A 295 1.71 -1.30 17.67
CA ALA A 295 2.38 -1.31 18.95
C ALA A 295 3.74 -2.01 18.88
N LEU A 296 3.86 -3.06 18.08
CA LEU A 296 5.11 -3.76 17.82
C LEU A 296 6.09 -2.92 16.97
N LEU A 297 5.56 -2.06 16.10
CA LEU A 297 6.36 -1.34 15.11
C LEU A 297 6.99 -0.04 15.64
N ARG A 298 6.36 0.58 16.64
CA ARG A 298 6.80 1.88 17.19
C ARG A 298 8.16 1.91 17.90
N PRO A 299 8.67 0.83 18.51
CA PRO A 299 9.99 0.80 19.17
C PRO A 299 11.17 0.59 18.19
N ILE A 300 10.90 0.37 16.89
CA ILE A 300 11.92 0.11 15.87
C ILE A 300 12.21 1.38 15.09
#